data_914a7bfc8fb887e992548140888ca084
#
_entry.id   914a7bfc8fb887e992548140888ca084
#
_cell.length_a   1.000
_cell.length_b   1.000
_cell.length_c   1.000
_cell.angle_alpha   90.00
_cell.angle_beta   90.00
_cell.angle_gamma   90.00
#
_symmetry.space_group_name_H-M   'P 1'
#
loop_
_entity.id
_entity.type
_entity.pdbx_description
1 polymer ?
#
loop_
_entity_poly.entity_id
_entity_poly.type
_entity_poly.pdbx_seq_one_letter_code
_entity_poly.pdbx_strand_id
1 'polypeptide(L)'
;MPVGNGGKFTPEAKAVYTLVHEMQRLSFEAIRPGVHWDTIQLICHQTLVRGFQKLGIFKSPNSPGSGSWNSEEAIIASGVSAAFFPHGVGHSLGMDVHDVPSASKPLVNPTINKGQEQGHPDFYTYLRLRLPLEVGMVVVSDPL
;
A
#
# COMPACT_ATOMS: atom_id res chain seq x y z
N MET A 1 12.45 -10.09 -12.44
CA MET A 1 13.63 -10.05 -13.35
C MET A 1 13.15 -9.71 -14.74
N PRO A 2 13.78 -8.79 -15.47
CA PRO A 2 13.39 -8.49 -16.86
C PRO A 2 13.67 -9.70 -17.76
N VAL A 3 12.72 -10.02 -18.64
CA VAL A 3 12.82 -11.16 -19.57
C VAL A 3 13.46 -10.73 -20.90
N GLY A 4 13.25 -9.48 -21.29
CA GLY A 4 13.83 -8.90 -22.50
C GLY A 4 15.15 -8.19 -22.23
N ASN A 5 15.69 -7.53 -23.27
CA ASN A 5 16.88 -6.67 -23.20
C ASN A 5 18.11 -7.36 -22.56
N GLY A 6 18.32 -8.66 -22.83
CA GLY A 6 19.42 -9.43 -22.25
C GLY A 6 19.36 -9.56 -20.72
N GLY A 7 18.17 -9.54 -20.14
CA GLY A 7 17.96 -9.64 -18.69
C GLY A 7 18.26 -8.34 -17.93
N LYS A 8 18.36 -7.20 -18.61
CA LYS A 8 18.66 -5.89 -18.01
C LYS A 8 17.42 -5.01 -17.95
N PHE A 9 17.25 -4.31 -16.85
CA PHE A 9 16.22 -3.28 -16.73
C PHE A 9 16.52 -2.06 -17.64
N THR A 10 15.48 -1.49 -18.23
CA THR A 10 15.56 -0.09 -18.69
C THR A 10 15.60 0.83 -17.45
N PRO A 11 16.07 2.08 -17.57
CA PRO A 11 16.08 3.02 -16.47
C PRO A 11 14.67 3.19 -15.82
N GLU A 12 13.64 3.30 -16.65
CA GLU A 12 12.25 3.48 -16.22
C GLU A 12 11.74 2.23 -15.47
N ALA A 13 11.92 1.06 -16.06
CA ALA A 13 11.52 -0.20 -15.45
C ALA A 13 12.27 -0.43 -14.12
N LYS A 14 13.57 -0.07 -14.05
CA LYS A 14 14.34 -0.14 -12.82
C LYS A 14 13.79 0.81 -11.75
N ALA A 15 13.40 2.03 -12.11
CA ALA A 15 12.85 3.00 -11.18
C ALA A 15 11.55 2.50 -10.55
N VAL A 16 10.63 1.97 -11.37
CA VAL A 16 9.37 1.39 -10.87
C VAL A 16 9.64 0.14 -10.02
N TYR A 17 10.48 -0.77 -10.48
CA TYR A 17 10.85 -1.96 -9.72
C TYR A 17 11.45 -1.62 -8.35
N THR A 18 12.33 -0.60 -8.31
CA THR A 18 12.94 -0.15 -7.05
C THR A 18 11.88 0.41 -6.10
N LEU A 19 10.88 1.13 -6.61
CA LEU A 19 9.77 1.64 -5.81
C LEU A 19 8.93 0.48 -5.23
N VAL A 20 8.57 -0.51 -6.06
CA VAL A 20 7.83 -1.69 -5.61
C VAL A 20 8.60 -2.47 -4.54
N HIS A 21 9.90 -2.66 -4.75
CA HIS A 21 10.77 -3.29 -3.76
C HIS A 21 10.82 -2.52 -2.43
N GLU A 22 10.83 -1.18 -2.49
CA GLU A 22 10.78 -0.34 -1.29
C GLU A 22 9.43 -0.46 -0.56
N MET A 23 8.31 -0.50 -1.29
CA MET A 23 6.97 -0.74 -0.72
C MET A 23 6.95 -2.09 0.03
N GLN A 24 7.47 -3.15 -0.60
CA GLN A 24 7.56 -4.47 0.02
C GLN A 24 8.46 -4.46 1.27
N ARG A 25 9.64 -3.86 1.18
CA ARG A 25 10.57 -3.75 2.32
C ARG A 25 9.92 -3.08 3.53
N LEU A 26 9.24 -1.94 3.30
CA LEU A 26 8.57 -1.20 4.37
C LEU A 26 7.37 -1.98 4.94
N SER A 27 6.63 -2.72 4.10
CA SER A 27 5.55 -3.58 4.58
C SER A 27 6.09 -4.67 5.51
N PHE A 28 7.17 -5.36 5.14
CA PHE A 28 7.83 -6.36 5.99
C PHE A 28 8.32 -5.76 7.32
N GLU A 29 8.92 -4.59 7.29
CA GLU A 29 9.38 -3.91 8.51
C GLU A 29 8.24 -3.52 9.45
N ALA A 30 7.04 -3.30 8.89
CA ALA A 30 5.86 -2.97 9.66
C ALA A 30 5.14 -4.20 10.24
N ILE A 31 5.38 -5.41 9.74
CA ILE A 31 4.75 -6.65 10.20
C ILE A 31 5.25 -6.98 11.61
N ARG A 32 4.41 -6.69 12.61
CA ARG A 32 4.68 -6.97 14.04
C ARG A 32 3.38 -7.24 14.78
N PRO A 33 3.41 -8.04 15.86
CA PRO A 33 2.25 -8.20 16.72
C PRO A 33 1.70 -6.84 17.19
N GLY A 34 0.39 -6.68 17.16
CA GLY A 34 -0.33 -5.45 17.50
C GLY A 34 -0.52 -4.47 16.34
N VAL A 35 0.22 -4.57 15.24
CA VAL A 35 0.00 -3.73 14.06
C VAL A 35 -1.22 -4.22 13.29
N HIS A 36 -2.12 -3.30 12.95
CA HIS A 36 -3.27 -3.62 12.13
C HIS A 36 -2.87 -3.71 10.65
N TRP A 37 -3.39 -4.71 9.92
CA TRP A 37 -3.02 -4.93 8.51
C TRP A 37 -3.39 -3.76 7.59
N ASP A 38 -4.49 -3.05 7.90
CA ASP A 38 -4.86 -1.82 7.19
C ASP A 38 -3.76 -0.77 7.22
N THR A 39 -3.01 -0.67 8.32
CA THR A 39 -1.86 0.25 8.44
C THR A 39 -0.75 -0.12 7.48
N ILE A 40 -0.50 -1.42 7.29
CA ILE A 40 0.53 -1.91 6.35
C ILE A 40 0.10 -1.59 4.91
N GLN A 41 -1.18 -1.79 4.57
CA GLN A 41 -1.74 -1.39 3.28
C GLN A 41 -1.54 0.12 3.03
N LEU A 42 -1.84 0.95 4.02
CA LEU A 42 -1.70 2.40 3.91
C LEU A 42 -0.23 2.83 3.71
N ILE A 43 0.73 2.18 4.39
CA ILE A 43 2.17 2.41 4.20
C ILE A 43 2.56 2.21 2.74
N CYS A 44 2.02 1.17 2.08
CA CYS A 44 2.28 0.92 0.67
C CYS A 44 1.75 2.06 -0.22
N HIS A 45 0.51 2.51 0.00
CA HIS A 45 -0.04 3.63 -0.75
C HIS A 45 0.75 4.93 -0.55
N GLN A 46 1.15 5.25 0.68
CA GLN A 46 1.98 6.42 0.99
C GLN A 46 3.35 6.33 0.29
N THR A 47 3.97 5.15 0.31
CA THR A 47 5.26 4.94 -0.34
C THR A 47 5.15 5.09 -1.85
N LEU A 48 4.08 4.56 -2.46
CA LEU A 48 3.78 4.71 -3.88
C LEU A 48 3.61 6.19 -4.25
N VAL A 49 2.82 6.94 -3.49
CA VAL A 49 2.59 8.38 -3.75
C VAL A 49 3.91 9.16 -3.70
N ARG A 50 4.72 8.97 -2.65
CA ARG A 50 6.05 9.60 -2.53
C ARG A 50 6.97 9.22 -3.68
N GLY A 51 6.97 7.94 -4.06
CA GLY A 51 7.75 7.45 -5.20
C GLY A 51 7.32 8.08 -6.51
N PHE A 52 6.01 8.16 -6.76
CA PHE A 52 5.47 8.76 -7.98
C PHE A 52 5.71 10.27 -8.06
N GLN A 53 5.73 10.97 -6.92
CA GLN A 53 6.15 12.38 -6.89
C GLN A 53 7.64 12.53 -7.23
N LYS A 54 8.51 11.65 -6.72
CA LYS A 54 9.95 11.64 -7.06
C LYS A 54 10.21 11.31 -8.53
N LEU A 55 9.41 10.43 -9.11
CA LEU A 55 9.49 10.04 -10.52
C LEU A 55 8.81 11.04 -11.47
N GLY A 56 8.12 12.06 -10.94
CA GLY A 56 7.39 13.04 -11.74
C GLY A 56 6.07 12.51 -12.34
N ILE A 57 5.60 11.34 -11.92
CA ILE A 57 4.29 10.78 -12.34
C ILE A 57 3.17 11.57 -11.66
N PHE A 58 3.30 11.85 -10.36
CA PHE A 58 2.47 12.81 -9.66
C PHE A 58 3.24 14.13 -9.50
N LYS A 59 2.53 15.25 -9.64
CA LYS A 59 3.14 16.55 -9.36
C LYS A 59 3.52 16.65 -7.88
N SER A 60 4.70 17.16 -7.61
CA SER A 60 5.11 17.51 -6.25
C SER A 60 4.42 18.82 -5.81
N PRO A 61 4.09 19.01 -4.53
CA PRO A 61 3.53 20.27 -4.02
C PRO A 61 4.44 21.48 -4.28
N ASN A 62 5.75 21.25 -4.42
CA ASN A 62 6.75 22.28 -4.69
C ASN A 62 6.99 22.55 -6.19
N SER A 63 6.28 21.86 -7.09
CA SER A 63 6.42 22.08 -8.53
C SER A 63 5.73 23.38 -8.98
N PRO A 64 6.25 24.09 -10.01
CA PRO A 64 5.58 25.25 -10.56
C PRO A 64 4.13 24.93 -10.97
N GLY A 65 3.18 25.76 -10.57
CA GLY A 65 1.75 25.56 -10.84
C GLY A 65 1.09 24.46 -9.99
N SER A 66 1.76 23.97 -8.94
CA SER A 66 1.19 23.04 -7.97
C SER A 66 0.41 23.80 -6.89
N GLY A 67 -0.62 23.13 -6.35
CA GLY A 67 -1.41 23.60 -5.21
C GLY A 67 -1.45 22.57 -4.11
N SER A 68 -2.19 22.85 -3.06
CA SER A 68 -2.34 21.96 -1.88
C SER A 68 -2.88 20.57 -2.25
N TRP A 69 -3.60 20.44 -3.38
CA TRP A 69 -4.09 19.14 -3.89
C TRP A 69 -2.98 18.18 -4.34
N ASN A 70 -1.74 18.63 -4.49
CA ASN A 70 -0.58 17.80 -4.79
C ASN A 70 0.20 17.39 -3.53
N SER A 71 -0.29 17.72 -2.33
CA SER A 71 0.28 17.18 -1.10
C SER A 71 0.05 15.65 -1.01
N GLU A 72 0.90 14.96 -0.27
CA GLU A 72 0.74 13.51 -0.05
C GLU A 72 -0.64 13.19 0.52
N GLU A 73 -1.07 13.97 1.51
CA GLU A 73 -2.36 13.82 2.18
C GLU A 73 -3.55 13.98 1.21
N ALA A 74 -3.48 14.99 0.34
CA ALA A 74 -4.54 15.23 -0.65
C ALA A 74 -4.60 14.11 -1.69
N ILE A 75 -3.45 13.62 -2.16
CA ILE A 75 -3.37 12.50 -3.11
C ILE A 75 -3.89 11.21 -2.46
N ILE A 76 -3.52 10.94 -1.21
CA ILE A 76 -4.03 9.79 -0.46
C ILE A 76 -5.55 9.91 -0.26
N ALA A 77 -6.04 11.09 0.15
CA ALA A 77 -7.46 11.33 0.34
C ALA A 77 -8.30 11.19 -0.94
N SER A 78 -7.70 11.45 -2.10
CA SER A 78 -8.37 11.28 -3.40
C SER A 78 -8.55 9.82 -3.83
N GLY A 79 -7.83 8.88 -3.22
CA GLY A 79 -7.84 7.46 -3.58
C GLY A 79 -7.16 7.12 -4.91
N VAL A 80 -6.58 8.10 -5.62
CA VAL A 80 -6.01 7.87 -6.97
C VAL A 80 -4.91 6.82 -7.00
N SER A 81 -4.20 6.60 -5.89
CA SER A 81 -3.17 5.57 -5.79
C SER A 81 -3.72 4.15 -5.93
N ALA A 82 -5.02 3.92 -5.67
CA ALA A 82 -5.67 2.63 -5.89
C ALA A 82 -5.69 2.21 -7.37
N ALA A 83 -5.65 3.17 -8.30
CA ALA A 83 -5.56 2.87 -9.73
C ALA A 83 -4.21 2.21 -10.13
N PHE A 84 -3.17 2.40 -9.33
CA PHE A 84 -1.83 1.87 -9.55
C PHE A 84 -1.49 0.71 -8.63
N PHE A 85 -2.21 0.58 -7.53
CA PHE A 85 -2.10 -0.49 -6.57
C PHE A 85 -3.51 -0.96 -6.18
N PRO A 86 -4.19 -1.74 -7.07
CA PRO A 86 -5.60 -2.09 -6.90
C PRO A 86 -5.86 -3.34 -6.06
N HIS A 87 -4.86 -3.94 -5.43
CA HIS A 87 -4.99 -5.18 -4.65
C HIS A 87 -4.43 -5.04 -3.24
N GLY A 88 -4.67 -6.04 -2.39
CA GLY A 88 -4.15 -6.07 -1.03
C GLY A 88 -2.64 -6.37 -1.01
N VAL A 89 -1.94 -5.81 -0.03
CA VAL A 89 -0.50 -6.06 0.20
C VAL A 89 -0.21 -7.51 0.63
N GLY A 90 -1.26 -8.28 0.92
CA GLY A 90 -1.11 -9.67 1.32
C GLY A 90 -2.35 -10.20 2.04
N HIS A 91 -2.22 -11.37 2.61
CA HIS A 91 -3.34 -12.11 3.22
C HIS A 91 -2.85 -13.06 4.31
N SER A 92 -3.78 -13.56 5.11
CA SER A 92 -3.51 -14.71 6.00
C SER A 92 -3.36 -16.00 5.18
N LEU A 93 -2.51 -16.88 5.68
CA LEU A 93 -2.26 -18.21 5.12
C LEU A 93 -2.53 -19.26 6.20
N GLY A 94 -3.32 -20.27 5.86
CA GLY A 94 -3.63 -21.38 6.75
C GLY A 94 -4.01 -22.61 5.95
N MET A 95 -5.15 -23.24 6.27
CA MET A 95 -5.66 -24.38 5.48
C MET A 95 -6.09 -23.94 4.09
N ASP A 96 -6.58 -22.70 3.97
CA ASP A 96 -6.84 -22.03 2.70
C ASP A 96 -5.74 -21.02 2.40
N VAL A 97 -5.47 -20.80 1.09
CA VAL A 97 -4.48 -19.83 0.64
C VAL A 97 -4.86 -18.39 1.05
N HIS A 98 -6.16 -18.08 1.13
CA HIS A 98 -6.71 -16.86 1.69
C HIS A 98 -7.59 -17.22 2.90
N ASP A 99 -6.94 -17.47 4.02
CA ASP A 99 -7.61 -17.96 5.22
C ASP A 99 -8.30 -16.86 6.03
N VAL A 100 -9.30 -17.23 6.82
CA VAL A 100 -10.09 -16.44 7.77
C VAL A 100 -10.55 -15.03 7.32
N PRO A 101 -11.00 -14.83 6.07
CA PRO A 101 -11.43 -13.50 5.62
C PRO A 101 -12.64 -12.96 6.41
N SER A 102 -13.48 -13.86 6.93
CA SER A 102 -14.66 -13.53 7.74
C SER A 102 -14.33 -12.93 9.12
N ALA A 103 -13.10 -13.10 9.61
CA ALA A 103 -12.66 -12.53 10.87
C ALA A 103 -12.25 -11.05 10.77
N SER A 104 -12.24 -10.48 9.57
CA SER A 104 -11.80 -9.11 9.33
C SER A 104 -12.58 -8.07 10.12
N LYS A 105 -11.85 -7.17 10.77
CA LYS A 105 -12.37 -6.03 11.55
C LYS A 105 -11.66 -4.76 11.09
N PRO A 106 -12.22 -4.01 10.14
CA PRO A 106 -11.60 -2.80 9.59
C PRO A 106 -11.15 -1.82 10.67
N LEU A 107 -9.99 -1.22 10.49
CA LEU A 107 -9.48 -0.16 11.35
C LEU A 107 -10.21 1.14 11.03
N VAL A 108 -11.08 1.58 11.94
CA VAL A 108 -11.78 2.86 11.85
C VAL A 108 -11.03 3.92 12.63
N ASN A 109 -10.92 5.12 12.07
CA ASN A 109 -10.33 6.25 12.78
C ASN A 109 -11.39 6.96 13.63
N PRO A 110 -11.34 6.89 14.98
CA PRO A 110 -12.33 7.51 15.84
C PRO A 110 -12.25 9.04 15.87
N THR A 111 -11.15 9.62 15.35
CA THR A 111 -10.85 11.06 15.48
C THR A 111 -11.33 11.88 14.29
N ILE A 112 -11.46 11.29 13.11
CA ILE A 112 -11.76 12.04 11.87
C ILE A 112 -13.26 12.08 11.58
N ASN A 113 -13.94 10.96 11.67
CA ASN A 113 -15.41 10.85 11.66
C ASN A 113 -15.76 9.47 12.22
N LYS A 114 -16.73 9.37 13.12
CA LYS A 114 -17.16 8.09 13.70
C LYS A 114 -17.48 7.10 12.58
N GLY A 115 -16.61 6.13 12.35
CA GLY A 115 -16.81 5.05 11.40
C GLY A 115 -16.08 5.16 10.06
N GLN A 116 -15.25 6.19 9.82
CA GLN A 116 -14.41 6.26 8.62
C GLN A 116 -13.10 5.49 8.79
N GLU A 117 -12.73 4.75 7.75
CA GLU A 117 -11.46 4.02 7.65
C GLU A 117 -10.27 4.99 7.55
N GLN A 118 -9.07 4.55 7.92
CA GLN A 118 -7.85 5.30 7.64
C GLN A 118 -7.55 5.27 6.14
N GLY A 119 -7.31 6.44 5.54
CA GLY A 119 -7.11 6.57 4.10
C GLY A 119 -8.41 6.45 3.29
N HIS A 120 -8.28 6.22 1.99
CA HIS A 120 -9.43 6.11 1.10
C HIS A 120 -10.00 4.68 1.13
N PRO A 121 -11.34 4.49 1.13
CA PRO A 121 -11.97 3.16 1.16
C PRO A 121 -11.48 2.20 0.07
N ASP A 122 -11.19 2.72 -1.13
CA ASP A 122 -10.71 1.92 -2.26
C ASP A 122 -9.41 1.16 -1.99
N PHE A 123 -8.60 1.62 -1.02
CA PHE A 123 -7.36 0.94 -0.63
C PHE A 123 -7.60 -0.44 -0.05
N TYR A 124 -8.80 -0.69 0.46
CA TYR A 124 -9.15 -1.90 1.20
C TYR A 124 -10.12 -2.82 0.46
N THR A 125 -10.57 -2.42 -0.74
CA THR A 125 -11.58 -3.17 -1.50
C THR A 125 -11.21 -4.65 -1.69
N TYR A 126 -9.94 -4.93 -1.94
CA TYR A 126 -9.42 -6.28 -2.18
C TYR A 126 -8.54 -6.81 -1.04
N LEU A 127 -8.47 -6.08 0.07
CA LEU A 127 -7.69 -6.50 1.23
C LEU A 127 -8.43 -7.60 2.00
N ARG A 128 -7.87 -8.81 2.00
CA ARG A 128 -8.52 -10.00 2.56
C ARG A 128 -8.31 -10.16 4.07
N LEU A 129 -7.21 -9.65 4.60
CA LEU A 129 -6.90 -9.62 6.02
C LEU A 129 -7.07 -8.19 6.54
N ARG A 130 -7.95 -8.00 7.52
CA ARG A 130 -8.20 -6.68 8.14
C ARG A 130 -8.31 -6.85 9.65
N LEU A 131 -7.19 -7.23 10.27
CA LEU A 131 -7.07 -7.52 11.71
C LEU A 131 -5.77 -6.95 12.26
N PRO A 132 -5.70 -6.66 13.57
CA PRO A 132 -4.41 -6.52 14.24
C PRO A 132 -3.68 -7.88 14.19
N LEU A 133 -2.39 -7.83 13.91
CA LEU A 133 -1.56 -9.03 13.88
C LEU A 133 -1.31 -9.54 15.30
N GLU A 134 -1.32 -10.86 15.46
CA GLU A 134 -1.04 -11.54 16.72
C GLU A 134 0.11 -12.54 16.54
N VAL A 135 0.76 -12.87 17.66
CA VAL A 135 1.81 -13.90 17.66
C VAL A 135 1.22 -15.25 17.22
N GLY A 136 1.87 -15.92 16.31
CA GLY A 136 1.44 -17.20 15.75
C GLY A 136 0.67 -17.09 14.44
N MET A 137 0.24 -15.89 14.01
CA MET A 137 -0.35 -15.70 12.68
C MET A 137 0.69 -15.94 11.59
N VAL A 138 0.28 -16.62 10.54
CA VAL A 138 1.06 -16.78 9.30
C VAL A 138 0.43 -15.89 8.25
N VAL A 139 1.23 -15.02 7.65
CA VAL A 139 0.78 -14.08 6.63
C VAL A 139 1.69 -14.14 5.41
N VAL A 140 1.11 -13.88 4.26
CA VAL A 140 1.82 -13.66 3.00
C VAL A 140 1.83 -12.17 2.73
N SER A 141 2.98 -11.63 2.36
CA SER A 141 3.09 -10.31 1.76
C SER A 141 3.38 -10.49 0.29
N ASP A 142 2.40 -10.20 -0.54
CA ASP A 142 2.50 -10.36 -1.99
C ASP A 142 3.38 -9.26 -2.56
N PRO A 143 4.31 -9.58 -3.47
CA PRO A 143 5.02 -8.56 -4.23
C PRO A 143 4.03 -7.82 -5.14
N LEU A 144 4.18 -6.51 -5.17
CA LEU A 144 3.38 -5.58 -5.97
C LEU A 144 3.72 -5.64 -7.45
#